data_7f1707e2b9651ad425a4d81c7bdc4ca5
#
_entry.id   7f1707e2b9651ad425a4d81c7bdc4ca5
#
_cell.length_a   1.000
_cell.length_b   1.000
_cell.length_c   1.000
_cell.angle_alpha   90.00
_cell.angle_beta   90.00
_cell.angle_gamma   90.00
#
_symmetry.space_group_name_H-M   'P 1'
#
loop_
_entity.id
_entity.type
_entity.pdbx_description
1 polymer ?
#
loop_
_entity_poly.entity_id
_entity_poly.type
_entity_poly.pdbx_seq_one_letter_code
_entity_poly.pdbx_strand_id
1 'polypeptide(L)'
;AQDVQAATGCTVILCDRMSPAGLDVRGGGPASRESQILNPVAAAEGINAVLLSGGSAYGLDAAGGGQKYLEERDIGFDVGVTKVPLVSQSCLFDLVVGSKDVRPTGAMAYEACENASYEAPAEGNVGAGTGCSIGKYRGIARAMKSGFGTCAFQTGDLKVGALVAVNALGDVYGADGE
;
A
#
# COMPACT_ATOMS: atom_id res chain seq x y z
N ALA A 1 6.65 4.76 -5.90
CA ALA A 1 7.97 4.36 -6.43
C ALA A 1 8.01 2.88 -6.77
N GLN A 2 8.92 2.48 -7.64
CA GLN A 2 8.96 1.10 -8.13
C GLN A 2 10.31 0.74 -8.75
N ASP A 3 10.62 -0.56 -8.74
CA ASP A 3 11.67 -1.17 -9.58
C ASP A 3 10.99 -2.04 -10.65
N VAL A 4 11.00 -1.56 -11.89
CA VAL A 4 10.33 -2.22 -13.02
C VAL A 4 11.03 -3.53 -13.39
N GLN A 5 12.36 -3.59 -13.29
CA GLN A 5 13.13 -4.79 -13.63
C GLN A 5 12.92 -5.91 -12.60
N ALA A 6 12.86 -5.52 -11.34
CA ALA A 6 12.58 -6.45 -10.25
C ALA A 6 11.08 -6.76 -10.09
N ALA A 7 10.21 -6.07 -10.80
CA ALA A 7 8.77 -6.17 -10.75
C ALA A 7 8.20 -6.04 -9.32
N THR A 8 8.62 -5.01 -8.60
CA THR A 8 8.12 -4.68 -7.26
C THR A 8 8.05 -3.17 -7.04
N GLY A 9 7.32 -2.73 -6.05
CA GLY A 9 7.20 -1.31 -5.74
C GLY A 9 6.30 -1.03 -4.55
N CYS A 10 6.11 0.25 -4.27
CA CYS A 10 5.20 0.70 -3.23
C CYS A 10 4.40 1.94 -3.64
N THR A 11 3.21 2.05 -3.08
CA THR A 11 2.30 3.20 -3.20
C THR A 11 2.03 3.76 -1.82
N VAL A 12 2.15 5.06 -1.65
CA VAL A 12 1.85 5.75 -0.40
C VAL A 12 0.60 6.61 -0.57
N ILE A 13 -0.22 6.63 0.46
CA ILE A 13 -1.33 7.55 0.62
C ILE A 13 -1.04 8.39 1.87
N LEU A 14 -0.66 9.64 1.67
CA LEU A 14 -0.41 10.59 2.75
C LEU A 14 -1.73 11.25 3.15
N CYS A 15 -1.98 11.35 4.45
CA CYS A 15 -3.11 12.08 4.98
C CYS A 15 -2.69 13.53 5.28
N ASP A 16 -3.46 14.52 4.82
CA ASP A 16 -3.19 15.95 5.08
C ASP A 16 -3.19 16.30 6.57
N ARG A 17 -3.85 15.49 7.36
CA ARG A 17 -3.92 15.54 8.82
C ARG A 17 -4.08 14.14 9.37
N MET A 18 -3.83 13.94 10.65
CA MET A 18 -4.18 12.69 11.30
C MET A 18 -5.65 12.36 11.03
N SER A 19 -5.90 11.23 10.38
CA SER A 19 -7.22 10.86 9.87
C SER A 19 -7.72 9.60 10.55
N PRO A 20 -8.98 9.59 11.04
CA PRO A 20 -9.59 8.37 11.55
C PRO A 20 -9.53 7.26 10.50
N ALA A 21 -9.22 6.06 10.95
CA ALA A 21 -9.07 4.91 10.07
C ALA A 21 -9.59 3.64 10.73
N GLY A 22 -9.97 2.67 9.90
CA GLY A 22 -10.37 1.35 10.30
C GLY A 22 -9.68 0.29 9.46
N LEU A 23 -9.61 -0.93 9.96
CA LEU A 23 -8.94 -2.04 9.30
C LEU A 23 -9.83 -3.29 9.34
N ASP A 24 -9.90 -3.97 8.21
CA ASP A 24 -10.42 -5.33 8.10
C ASP A 24 -9.35 -6.21 7.46
N VAL A 25 -8.92 -7.27 8.18
CA VAL A 25 -7.89 -8.20 7.72
C VAL A 25 -8.52 -9.55 7.46
N ARG A 26 -8.46 -10.02 6.21
CA ARG A 26 -9.00 -11.28 5.78
C ARG A 26 -7.92 -12.22 5.28
N GLY A 27 -8.10 -13.53 5.52
CA GLY A 27 -7.17 -14.57 5.09
C GLY A 27 -6.11 -14.92 6.13
N GLY A 28 -5.37 -16.01 5.85
CA GLY A 28 -4.45 -16.65 6.80
C GLY A 28 -3.00 -16.15 6.76
N GLY A 29 -2.64 -15.25 5.86
CA GLY A 29 -1.27 -14.78 5.67
C GLY A 29 -1.17 -13.25 5.52
N PRO A 30 -1.72 -12.44 6.44
CA PRO A 30 -1.63 -11.00 6.34
C PRO A 30 -0.19 -10.55 6.64
N ALA A 31 0.44 -9.86 5.67
CA ALA A 31 1.66 -9.12 5.90
C ALA A 31 1.29 -7.66 6.15
N SER A 32 1.16 -7.25 7.40
CA SER A 32 0.71 -5.91 7.78
C SER A 32 1.52 -5.35 8.94
N ARG A 33 1.61 -4.02 9.02
CA ARG A 33 2.31 -3.27 10.05
C ARG A 33 1.38 -2.21 10.64
N GLU A 34 1.50 -1.95 11.95
CA GLU A 34 0.69 -1.00 12.73
C GLU A 34 -0.82 -1.26 12.64
N SER A 35 -1.20 -2.54 12.44
CA SER A 35 -2.61 -2.95 12.33
C SER A 35 -3.36 -2.77 13.66
N GLN A 36 -2.69 -2.96 14.79
CA GLN A 36 -3.33 -2.90 16.11
C GLN A 36 -3.71 -1.48 16.55
N ILE A 37 -3.06 -0.46 16.03
CA ILE A 37 -3.43 0.93 16.31
C ILE A 37 -4.79 1.31 15.71
N LEU A 38 -5.28 0.52 14.75
CA LEU A 38 -6.59 0.70 14.12
C LEU A 38 -7.73 -0.03 14.85
N ASN A 39 -7.41 -0.68 15.97
CA ASN A 39 -8.42 -1.29 16.83
C ASN A 39 -9.20 -0.18 17.57
N PRO A 40 -10.53 -0.26 17.67
CA PRO A 40 -11.36 0.75 18.36
C PRO A 40 -10.97 1.03 19.81
N VAL A 41 -10.25 0.13 20.49
CA VAL A 41 -9.76 0.33 21.85
C VAL A 41 -8.33 0.88 21.91
N ALA A 42 -7.69 1.14 20.78
CA ALA A 42 -6.38 1.75 20.75
C ALA A 42 -6.45 3.23 21.11
N ALA A 43 -5.37 3.75 21.67
CA ALA A 43 -5.30 5.17 22.06
C ALA A 43 -5.10 6.12 20.85
N ALA A 44 -4.71 5.61 19.69
CA ALA A 44 -4.52 6.41 18.50
C ALA A 44 -5.87 6.81 17.90
N GLU A 45 -6.04 8.11 17.64
CA GLU A 45 -7.28 8.67 17.06
C GLU A 45 -7.31 8.56 15.52
N GLY A 46 -6.19 8.18 14.91
CA GLY A 46 -6.05 8.09 13.45
C GLY A 46 -4.64 7.73 13.01
N ILE A 47 -4.42 7.83 11.71
CA ILE A 47 -3.12 7.57 11.06
C ILE A 47 -2.67 8.77 10.22
N ASN A 48 -1.40 8.79 9.87
CA ASN A 48 -0.78 9.82 9.03
C ASN A 48 -0.56 9.34 7.59
N ALA A 49 -0.44 8.04 7.38
CA ALA A 49 -0.32 7.46 6.04
C ALA A 49 -0.75 5.99 5.98
N VAL A 50 -1.10 5.56 4.77
CA VAL A 50 -1.22 4.15 4.40
C VAL A 50 -0.16 3.84 3.36
N LEU A 51 0.51 2.70 3.50
CA LEU A 51 1.48 2.19 2.54
C LEU A 51 1.03 0.83 2.01
N LEU A 52 1.02 0.70 0.69
CA LEU A 52 0.85 -0.58 0.01
C LEU A 52 2.19 -0.94 -0.64
N SER A 53 2.66 -2.17 -0.51
CA SER A 53 3.94 -2.58 -1.09
C SER A 53 3.96 -4.02 -1.55
N GLY A 54 4.83 -4.33 -2.51
CA GLY A 54 5.26 -5.68 -2.80
C GLY A 54 6.23 -6.23 -1.74
N GLY A 55 6.94 -7.30 -2.07
CA GLY A 55 8.00 -7.88 -1.25
C GLY A 55 7.52 -8.83 -0.15
N SER A 56 6.23 -9.15 -0.08
CA SER A 56 5.69 -9.99 1.01
C SER A 56 6.04 -9.39 2.39
N ALA A 57 6.26 -10.19 3.41
CA ALA A 57 6.64 -9.71 4.74
C ALA A 57 7.95 -8.89 4.77
N TYR A 58 8.87 -9.13 3.82
CA TYR A 58 10.08 -8.31 3.70
C TYR A 58 9.78 -6.86 3.32
N GLY A 59 8.72 -6.62 2.54
CA GLY A 59 8.28 -5.28 2.14
C GLY A 59 7.80 -4.41 3.30
N LEU A 60 7.56 -4.99 4.49
CA LEU A 60 7.18 -4.24 5.71
C LEU A 60 8.27 -3.26 6.17
N ASP A 61 9.52 -3.41 5.70
CA ASP A 61 10.60 -2.46 5.93
C ASP A 61 10.32 -1.08 5.32
N ALA A 62 9.53 -1.03 4.26
CA ALA A 62 9.25 0.20 3.52
C ALA A 62 8.56 1.28 4.38
N ALA A 63 7.71 0.92 5.35
CA ALA A 63 7.01 1.91 6.18
C ALA A 63 7.95 2.82 6.98
N GLY A 64 9.16 2.36 7.31
CA GLY A 64 10.19 3.20 7.95
C GLY A 64 10.56 4.44 7.14
N GLY A 65 10.53 4.35 5.80
CA GLY A 65 10.75 5.50 4.92
C GLY A 65 9.61 6.52 4.97
N GLY A 66 8.38 6.05 5.01
CA GLY A 66 7.20 6.92 5.20
C GLY A 66 7.23 7.62 6.56
N GLN A 67 7.60 6.88 7.62
CA GLN A 67 7.77 7.47 8.96
C GLN A 67 8.84 8.55 8.96
N LYS A 68 10.02 8.27 8.40
CA LYS A 68 11.11 9.25 8.30
C LYS A 68 10.69 10.51 7.54
N TYR A 69 10.01 10.36 6.40
CA TYR A 69 9.51 11.48 5.60
C TYR A 69 8.57 12.39 6.40
N LEU A 70 7.66 11.80 7.17
CA LEU A 70 6.68 12.52 7.99
C LEU A 70 7.32 13.16 9.22
N GLU A 71 8.23 12.46 9.90
CA GLU A 71 8.98 12.96 11.07
C GLU A 71 9.77 14.22 10.71
N GLU A 72 10.49 14.22 9.58
CA GLU A 72 11.24 15.38 9.09
C GLU A 72 10.36 16.61 8.81
N ARG A 73 9.04 16.43 8.74
CA ARG A 73 8.03 17.47 8.53
C ARG A 73 7.19 17.77 9.77
N ASP A 74 7.62 17.25 10.91
CA ASP A 74 6.93 17.40 12.21
C ASP A 74 5.46 16.88 12.16
N ILE A 75 5.22 15.80 11.41
CA ILE A 75 3.90 15.16 11.28
C ILE A 75 3.90 13.84 12.02
N GLY A 76 2.98 13.66 12.96
CA GLY A 76 2.85 12.43 13.75
C GLY A 76 2.04 12.63 15.01
N PHE A 77 1.90 11.57 15.78
CA PHE A 77 1.29 11.57 17.11
C PHE A 77 2.29 12.19 18.10
N ASP A 78 1.88 13.24 18.78
CA ASP A 78 2.73 13.95 19.73
C ASP A 78 2.92 13.14 21.02
N VAL A 79 4.15 12.80 21.33
CA VAL A 79 4.54 12.08 22.55
C VAL A 79 5.33 12.99 23.52
N GLY A 80 5.30 14.30 23.30
CA GLY A 80 5.92 15.33 24.15
C GLY A 80 7.39 15.59 23.88
N VAL A 81 8.14 14.60 23.42
CA VAL A 81 9.57 14.72 23.06
C VAL A 81 9.82 14.74 21.58
N THR A 82 8.89 14.20 20.80
CA THR A 82 8.86 14.18 19.34
C THR A 82 7.47 13.85 18.87
N LYS A 83 7.27 13.87 17.54
CA LYS A 83 6.07 13.30 16.91
C LYS A 83 6.41 11.96 16.28
N VAL A 84 5.55 10.96 16.53
CA VAL A 84 5.70 9.61 15.98
C VAL A 84 4.68 9.42 14.86
N PRO A 85 5.11 9.35 13.59
CA PRO A 85 4.21 9.13 12.47
C PRO A 85 3.55 7.74 12.55
N LEU A 86 2.24 7.70 12.48
CA LEU A 86 1.45 6.47 12.47
C LEU A 86 1.19 6.06 11.02
N VAL A 87 1.94 5.06 10.54
CA VAL A 87 1.90 4.57 9.16
C VAL A 87 1.45 3.12 9.15
N SER A 88 0.21 2.90 8.70
CA SER A 88 -0.31 1.54 8.50
C SER A 88 0.15 0.98 7.16
N GLN A 89 0.56 -0.27 7.11
CA GLN A 89 1.06 -0.90 5.89
C GLN A 89 0.46 -2.28 5.65
N SER A 90 0.20 -2.58 4.37
CA SER A 90 -0.11 -3.92 3.86
C SER A 90 0.81 -4.28 2.72
N CYS A 91 1.30 -5.53 2.71
CA CYS A 91 2.16 -6.06 1.65
C CYS A 91 1.45 -7.16 0.88
N LEU A 92 1.77 -7.22 -0.41
CA LEU A 92 1.37 -8.31 -1.29
C LEU A 92 2.58 -9.18 -1.67
N PHE A 93 2.30 -10.42 -2.06
CA PHE A 93 3.31 -11.40 -2.44
C PHE A 93 3.59 -11.33 -3.95
N ASP A 94 4.69 -10.70 -4.34
CA ASP A 94 5.15 -10.56 -5.73
C ASP A 94 6.51 -11.22 -6.00
N LEU A 95 7.09 -11.91 -5.03
CA LEU A 95 8.44 -12.50 -5.08
C LEU A 95 8.64 -13.52 -6.22
N VAL A 96 7.56 -13.98 -6.85
CA VAL A 96 7.58 -14.94 -7.96
C VAL A 96 7.51 -14.28 -9.34
N VAL A 97 7.35 -12.96 -9.41
CA VAL A 97 7.11 -12.24 -10.68
C VAL A 97 8.40 -11.72 -11.28
N GLY A 98 9.22 -11.05 -10.52
CA GLY A 98 10.50 -10.51 -10.97
C GLY A 98 11.67 -11.08 -10.17
N SER A 99 12.34 -10.23 -9.40
CA SER A 99 13.44 -10.65 -8.53
C SER A 99 12.94 -10.83 -7.09
N LYS A 100 13.14 -12.02 -6.53
CA LYS A 100 12.87 -12.27 -5.10
C LYS A 100 13.87 -11.56 -4.16
N ASP A 101 14.97 -11.07 -4.68
CA ASP A 101 16.06 -10.47 -3.91
C ASP A 101 15.98 -8.94 -3.84
N VAL A 102 15.17 -8.31 -4.71
CA VAL A 102 14.87 -6.88 -4.70
C VAL A 102 13.47 -6.67 -4.13
N ARG A 103 13.37 -5.83 -3.11
CA ARG A 103 12.12 -5.63 -2.35
C ARG A 103 11.95 -4.17 -2.01
N PRO A 104 10.72 -3.68 -1.81
CA PRO A 104 10.49 -2.32 -1.34
C PRO A 104 11.21 -2.05 -0.02
N THR A 105 11.94 -0.95 0.02
CA THR A 105 12.75 -0.50 1.16
C THR A 105 12.23 0.83 1.69
N GLY A 106 12.74 1.26 2.87
CA GLY A 106 12.47 2.59 3.38
C GLY A 106 12.87 3.72 2.40
N ALA A 107 13.97 3.55 1.65
CA ALA A 107 14.36 4.52 0.63
C ALA A 107 13.33 4.63 -0.49
N MET A 108 12.79 3.51 -0.97
CA MET A 108 11.74 3.51 -2.00
C MET A 108 10.44 4.15 -1.49
N ALA A 109 10.05 3.91 -0.25
CA ALA A 109 8.85 4.54 0.33
C ALA A 109 9.05 6.03 0.59
N TYR A 110 10.25 6.45 1.00
CA TYR A 110 10.60 7.86 1.14
C TYR A 110 10.49 8.59 -0.21
N GLU A 111 11.05 8.02 -1.27
CA GLU A 111 10.90 8.52 -2.65
C GLU A 111 9.42 8.59 -3.08
N ALA A 112 8.63 7.58 -2.73
CA ALA A 112 7.18 7.60 -3.01
C ALA A 112 6.48 8.77 -2.30
N CYS A 113 6.88 9.10 -1.07
CA CYS A 113 6.35 10.26 -0.35
C CYS A 113 6.76 11.58 -1.01
N GLU A 114 8.01 11.70 -1.47
CA GLU A 114 8.48 12.91 -2.18
C GLU A 114 7.73 13.15 -3.48
N ASN A 115 7.33 12.09 -4.18
CA ASN A 115 6.59 12.14 -5.44
C ASN A 115 5.07 12.17 -5.25
N ALA A 116 4.57 12.23 -4.01
CA ALA A 116 3.14 12.29 -3.75
C ALA A 116 2.54 13.62 -4.24
N SER A 117 1.39 13.56 -4.87
CA SER A 117 0.67 14.73 -5.38
C SER A 117 -0.84 14.53 -5.26
N TYR A 118 -1.59 15.59 -5.52
CA TYR A 118 -3.06 15.54 -5.60
C TYR A 118 -3.60 15.18 -7.00
N GLU A 119 -2.69 14.94 -7.94
CA GLU A 119 -3.07 14.48 -9.28
C GLU A 119 -3.56 13.03 -9.25
N ALA A 120 -4.35 12.66 -10.26
CA ALA A 120 -4.81 11.28 -10.40
C ALA A 120 -3.60 10.34 -10.52
N PRO A 121 -3.48 9.31 -9.67
CA PRO A 121 -2.35 8.40 -9.73
C PRO A 121 -2.37 7.58 -11.01
N ALA A 122 -1.19 7.21 -11.50
CA ALA A 122 -1.07 6.25 -12.59
C ALA A 122 -1.63 4.88 -12.16
N GLU A 123 -2.19 4.16 -13.11
CA GLU A 123 -2.78 2.83 -12.92
C GLU A 123 -2.00 1.74 -13.68
N GLY A 124 -2.30 0.49 -13.38
CA GLY A 124 -1.65 -0.67 -13.98
C GLY A 124 -0.42 -1.14 -13.21
N ASN A 125 0.67 -1.45 -13.92
CA ASN A 125 1.89 -1.97 -13.30
C ASN A 125 2.76 -0.87 -12.70
N VAL A 126 2.22 -0.15 -11.74
CA VAL A 126 2.86 0.99 -11.07
C VAL A 126 2.80 0.85 -9.55
N GLY A 127 3.79 1.39 -8.86
CA GLY A 127 3.87 1.36 -7.40
C GLY A 127 3.71 -0.06 -6.84
N ALA A 128 2.82 -0.26 -5.88
CA ALA A 128 2.50 -1.57 -5.34
C ALA A 128 1.93 -2.55 -6.38
N GLY A 129 1.36 -2.04 -7.48
CA GLY A 129 0.84 -2.85 -8.58
C GLY A 129 1.91 -3.44 -9.50
N THR A 130 3.17 -3.01 -9.39
CA THR A 130 4.25 -3.39 -10.32
C THR A 130 4.47 -4.90 -10.40
N GLY A 131 4.40 -5.60 -9.26
CA GLY A 131 4.54 -7.05 -9.18
C GLY A 131 3.22 -7.82 -9.09
N CYS A 132 2.08 -7.14 -9.14
CA CYS A 132 0.78 -7.78 -9.04
C CYS A 132 0.50 -8.76 -10.18
N SER A 133 -0.11 -9.89 -9.85
CA SER A 133 -0.54 -10.94 -10.79
C SER A 133 -1.81 -11.63 -10.31
N ILE A 134 -2.57 -12.19 -11.25
CA ILE A 134 -3.80 -12.96 -11.03
C ILE A 134 -3.72 -14.30 -11.75
N GLY A 135 -4.72 -15.18 -11.59
CA GLY A 135 -4.81 -16.44 -12.31
C GLY A 135 -3.79 -17.50 -11.89
N LYS A 136 -3.26 -17.42 -10.67
CA LYS A 136 -2.19 -18.31 -10.16
C LYS A 136 -2.67 -19.68 -9.68
N TYR A 137 -3.99 -19.89 -9.59
CA TYR A 137 -4.56 -21.12 -9.02
C TYR A 137 -4.10 -22.39 -9.75
N ARG A 138 -3.89 -22.31 -11.06
CA ARG A 138 -3.37 -23.41 -11.90
C ARG A 138 -1.86 -23.34 -12.15
N GLY A 139 -1.13 -22.62 -11.32
CA GLY A 139 0.31 -22.45 -11.38
C GLY A 139 0.74 -21.12 -11.99
N ILE A 140 1.93 -20.67 -11.58
CA ILE A 140 2.49 -19.35 -11.97
C ILE A 140 2.67 -19.19 -13.49
N ALA A 141 2.89 -20.28 -14.22
CA ALA A 141 3.03 -20.25 -15.68
C ALA A 141 1.74 -19.81 -16.40
N ARG A 142 0.60 -19.80 -15.71
CA ARG A 142 -0.69 -19.33 -16.24
C ARG A 142 -1.09 -17.98 -15.66
N ALA A 143 -0.30 -17.43 -14.75
CA ALA A 143 -0.58 -16.14 -14.18
C ALA A 143 -0.52 -15.02 -15.22
N MET A 144 -1.37 -14.03 -15.05
CA MET A 144 -1.35 -12.80 -15.83
C MET A 144 -0.92 -11.63 -14.94
N LYS A 145 -0.29 -10.63 -15.55
CA LYS A 145 -0.03 -9.35 -14.86
C LYS A 145 -1.36 -8.69 -14.52
N SER A 146 -1.40 -8.18 -13.32
CA SER A 146 -2.47 -7.34 -12.81
C SER A 146 -1.90 -5.95 -12.51
N GLY A 147 -2.42 -5.24 -11.52
CA GLY A 147 -1.90 -3.92 -11.26
C GLY A 147 -2.58 -3.20 -10.10
N PHE A 148 -2.35 -1.90 -10.11
CA PHE A 148 -2.96 -0.92 -9.24
C PHE A 148 -4.06 -0.18 -9.99
N GLY A 149 -5.19 0.00 -9.37
CA GLY A 149 -6.33 0.73 -9.93
C GLY A 149 -6.95 1.68 -8.92
N THR A 150 -7.63 2.71 -9.43
CA THR A 150 -8.29 3.71 -8.62
C THR A 150 -9.68 4.02 -9.15
N CYS A 151 -10.57 4.41 -8.26
CA CYS A 151 -11.87 4.94 -8.62
C CYS A 151 -12.29 5.98 -7.59
N ALA A 152 -12.88 7.07 -8.04
CA ALA A 152 -13.42 8.10 -7.16
C ALA A 152 -14.83 8.51 -7.58
N PHE A 153 -15.66 8.80 -6.61
CA PHE A 153 -17.01 9.25 -6.79
C PHE A 153 -17.30 10.47 -5.89
N GLN A 154 -18.08 11.41 -6.38
CA GLN A 154 -18.52 12.57 -5.62
C GLN A 154 -20.02 12.74 -5.72
N THR A 155 -20.67 13.02 -4.60
CA THR A 155 -22.08 13.41 -4.53
C THR A 155 -22.23 14.55 -3.51
N GLY A 156 -22.60 15.72 -3.97
CA GLY A 156 -22.55 16.94 -3.15
C GLY A 156 -21.14 17.16 -2.62
N ASP A 157 -21.01 17.31 -1.31
CA ASP A 157 -19.72 17.51 -0.63
C ASP A 157 -19.02 16.20 -0.26
N LEU A 158 -19.72 15.07 -0.36
CA LEU A 158 -19.14 13.74 -0.06
C LEU A 158 -18.27 13.29 -1.23
N LYS A 159 -17.00 12.99 -0.93
CA LYS A 159 -16.06 12.37 -1.85
C LYS A 159 -15.65 11.00 -1.29
N VAL A 160 -15.71 9.97 -2.12
CA VAL A 160 -15.30 8.61 -1.79
C VAL A 160 -14.31 8.15 -2.84
N GLY A 161 -13.17 7.62 -2.39
CA GLY A 161 -12.14 7.06 -3.27
C GLY A 161 -11.81 5.62 -2.87
N ALA A 162 -11.42 4.83 -3.85
CA ALA A 162 -10.87 3.50 -3.67
C ALA A 162 -9.54 3.38 -4.42
N LEU A 163 -8.56 2.76 -3.77
CA LEU A 163 -7.26 2.43 -4.35
C LEU A 163 -7.01 0.94 -4.09
N VAL A 164 -6.71 0.18 -5.13
CA VAL A 164 -6.61 -1.28 -5.02
C VAL A 164 -5.37 -1.79 -5.75
N ALA A 165 -4.53 -2.54 -5.05
CA ALA A 165 -3.48 -3.36 -5.66
C ALA A 165 -3.97 -4.81 -5.69
N VAL A 166 -4.17 -5.36 -6.90
CA VAL A 166 -4.81 -6.67 -7.09
C VAL A 166 -3.77 -7.74 -7.31
N ASN A 167 -3.61 -8.65 -6.33
CA ASN A 167 -2.67 -9.78 -6.40
C ASN A 167 -3.36 -11.10 -6.02
N ALA A 168 -4.43 -11.43 -6.72
CA ALA A 168 -5.28 -12.57 -6.40
C ALA A 168 -4.64 -13.92 -6.79
N LEU A 169 -4.94 -14.96 -6.01
CA LEU A 169 -4.66 -16.35 -6.40
C LEU A 169 -5.57 -16.80 -7.55
N GLY A 170 -6.84 -16.41 -7.49
CA GLY A 170 -7.84 -16.65 -8.54
C GLY A 170 -7.78 -15.61 -9.66
N ASP A 171 -8.81 -15.61 -10.47
CA ASP A 171 -9.00 -14.69 -11.60
C ASP A 171 -9.88 -13.49 -11.23
N VAL A 172 -9.86 -12.49 -12.09
CA VAL A 172 -10.79 -11.36 -12.08
C VAL A 172 -11.73 -11.54 -13.26
N TYR A 173 -13.01 -11.44 -13.00
CA TYR A 173 -14.06 -11.58 -14.02
C TYR A 173 -14.64 -10.20 -14.35
N GLY A 174 -15.04 -10.02 -15.60
CA GLY A 174 -15.84 -8.88 -16.02
C GLY A 174 -17.23 -8.86 -15.37
N ALA A 175 -17.97 -7.77 -15.53
CA ALA A 175 -19.35 -7.65 -15.01
C ALA A 175 -20.33 -8.66 -15.64
N ASP A 176 -19.98 -9.20 -16.80
CA ASP A 176 -20.68 -10.27 -17.53
C ASP A 176 -20.33 -11.68 -17.03
N GLY A 177 -19.38 -11.81 -16.12
CA GLY A 177 -18.95 -13.09 -15.55
C GLY A 177 -17.95 -13.87 -16.43
N GLU A 178 -17.41 -13.24 -17.49
CA GLU A 178 -16.37 -13.82 -18.35
C GLU A 178 -14.99 -13.32 -17.98
#